data_349cbbe86cb136a2701c98fc8b56f7da
#
_entry.id   349cbbe86cb136a2701c98fc8b56f7da
#
_cell.length_a   1.000
_cell.length_b   1.000
_cell.length_c   1.000
_cell.angle_alpha   90.00
_cell.angle_beta   90.00
_cell.angle_gamma   90.00
#
_symmetry.space_group_name_H-M   'P 1'
#
loop_
_entity.id
_entity.type
_entity.pdbx_description
1 polymer ?
#
loop_
_entity_poly.entity_id
_entity_poly.type
_entity_poly.pdbx_seq_one_letter_code
_entity_poly.pdbx_strand_id
1 'polypeptide(L)'
;MELRKGCKIAAGRFKIERVLGQGAFGITYLAVHTVLEETVAIKEFFMKGVCERDGDTSQVTVSNAGNEELVSRYRENFLKEARNIYRLKHKNIITVTDVFEENGTAYYVMEYVGGISLADKVRDCAIPELVAVRYIRQVAAALDYVHSKRMMHLDVKPANILLDKDDNAVLIGFGLAKQYDSEGQQTNSIALGISHGYAPMEQYKHGGVSNFSPATDVYSLGATLFKLVTGITPPEASDVGNEGLPVLPGDISPAVRGAIEAAMQFRIKDRPQSIAEFLEILSGYEDSDNVNLEKKVSYKDATFVADDGVTHNSESDDTVKTATENHVYSIWIGLFVFLFFLIVAAVSTYSDYNDYETESDIQRISTLQKVDLGLSVYWAGWNVGATSPEGFGEYYEWADIAKSVKNSDGSFTVRMNRYSIAGNPSYDVATAEWGGSWRMPTEDEFIELINRCTWTWTCYNGVSGYKVTGLNGNGIFLPAAGMNYNATPDEERANGNYWSATPDDDPYKARNLFFNINDYYPYNAYRAWALPVRPVCDK
;
A
#
# COMPACT_ATOMS: atom_id res chain seq x y z
N MET A 1 -25.02 -1.27 -14.69
CA MET A 1 -24.61 -2.21 -13.62
C MET A 1 -24.63 -1.54 -12.25
N GLU A 2 -24.01 -0.37 -12.08
CA GLU A 2 -23.87 0.37 -10.82
C GLU A 2 -25.03 1.36 -10.61
N LEU A 3 -25.32 1.73 -9.36
CA LEU A 3 -26.20 2.86 -9.05
C LEU A 3 -25.54 4.17 -9.49
N ARG A 4 -26.32 5.05 -10.11
CA ARG A 4 -25.83 6.35 -10.59
C ARG A 4 -25.52 7.30 -9.41
N LYS A 5 -24.51 8.15 -9.57
CA LYS A 5 -24.24 9.24 -8.63
C LYS A 5 -25.51 10.07 -8.42
N GLY A 6 -25.84 10.38 -7.16
CA GLY A 6 -27.02 11.11 -6.75
C GLY A 6 -28.27 10.23 -6.57
N CYS A 7 -28.23 8.94 -6.93
CA CYS A 7 -29.31 8.01 -6.64
C CYS A 7 -29.58 7.95 -5.15
N LYS A 8 -30.89 7.98 -4.78
CA LYS A 8 -31.32 7.89 -3.38
C LYS A 8 -31.90 6.51 -3.13
N ILE A 9 -31.48 5.86 -2.05
CA ILE A 9 -31.94 4.53 -1.60
C ILE A 9 -32.42 4.56 -0.15
N ALA A 10 -33.04 3.49 0.32
CA ALA A 10 -33.64 3.39 1.65
C ALA A 10 -34.65 4.52 1.93
N ALA A 11 -35.64 4.69 1.02
CA ALA A 11 -36.61 5.77 1.07
C ALA A 11 -35.97 7.18 1.14
N GLY A 12 -34.84 7.35 0.48
CA GLY A 12 -34.13 8.64 0.39
C GLY A 12 -33.19 8.92 1.56
N ARG A 13 -33.00 8.00 2.50
CA ARG A 13 -32.07 8.17 3.64
C ARG A 13 -30.62 8.26 3.21
N PHE A 14 -30.22 7.58 2.13
CA PHE A 14 -28.86 7.58 1.64
C PHE A 14 -28.78 8.06 0.20
N LYS A 15 -27.81 8.89 -0.10
CA LYS A 15 -27.50 9.41 -1.43
C LYS A 15 -26.16 8.87 -1.89
N ILE A 16 -26.13 8.16 -3.01
CA ILE A 16 -24.92 7.57 -3.60
C ILE A 16 -24.02 8.68 -4.17
N GLU A 17 -22.75 8.67 -3.82
CA GLU A 17 -21.76 9.62 -4.36
C GLU A 17 -20.84 8.98 -5.42
N ARG A 18 -20.32 7.79 -5.16
CA ARG A 18 -19.46 7.05 -6.09
C ARG A 18 -19.30 5.58 -5.68
N VAL A 19 -18.81 4.77 -6.59
CA VAL A 19 -18.35 3.40 -6.29
C VAL A 19 -17.02 3.47 -5.53
N LEU A 20 -16.86 2.65 -4.49
CA LEU A 20 -15.62 2.41 -3.77
C LEU A 20 -14.90 1.15 -4.28
N GLY A 21 -15.67 0.13 -4.66
CA GLY A 21 -15.12 -1.11 -5.17
C GLY A 21 -16.22 -2.05 -5.69
N GLN A 22 -15.83 -2.98 -6.55
CA GLN A 22 -16.72 -3.99 -7.11
C GLN A 22 -16.06 -5.37 -7.06
N GLY A 23 -16.77 -6.33 -6.46
CA GLY A 23 -16.37 -7.73 -6.42
C GLY A 23 -17.32 -8.62 -7.24
N ALA A 24 -17.09 -9.94 -7.20
CA ALA A 24 -17.91 -10.91 -7.90
C ALA A 24 -19.36 -10.94 -7.39
N PHE A 25 -19.60 -10.62 -6.13
CA PHE A 25 -20.89 -10.77 -5.43
C PHE A 25 -21.44 -9.47 -4.85
N GLY A 26 -20.81 -8.32 -5.12
CA GLY A 26 -21.31 -7.06 -4.60
C GLY A 26 -20.59 -5.84 -5.09
N ILE A 27 -21.23 -4.70 -4.92
CA ILE A 27 -20.72 -3.38 -5.23
C ILE A 27 -20.73 -2.56 -3.93
N THR A 28 -19.63 -1.90 -3.63
CA THR A 28 -19.53 -1.01 -2.46
C THR A 28 -19.52 0.43 -2.92
N TYR A 29 -20.38 1.24 -2.32
CA TYR A 29 -20.56 2.65 -2.65
C TYR A 29 -20.14 3.54 -1.47
N LEU A 30 -19.59 4.70 -1.79
CA LEU A 30 -19.59 5.86 -0.91
C LEU A 30 -20.95 6.51 -0.99
N ALA A 31 -21.58 6.77 0.15
CA ALA A 31 -22.87 7.44 0.22
C ALA A 31 -22.89 8.44 1.39
N VAL A 32 -23.84 9.37 1.35
CA VAL A 32 -24.09 10.33 2.43
C VAL A 32 -25.47 10.04 3.01
N HIS A 33 -25.56 9.96 4.33
CA HIS A 33 -26.83 9.93 5.05
C HIS A 33 -27.49 11.31 4.98
N THR A 34 -28.61 11.42 4.30
CA THR A 34 -29.21 12.70 3.89
C THR A 34 -29.67 13.60 5.05
N VAL A 35 -29.93 13.03 6.23
CA VAL A 35 -30.38 13.77 7.42
C VAL A 35 -29.23 14.04 8.39
N LEU A 36 -28.34 13.03 8.60
CA LEU A 36 -27.21 13.18 9.53
C LEU A 36 -26.00 13.83 8.89
N GLU A 37 -25.99 13.92 7.54
CA GLU A 37 -24.87 14.44 6.72
C GLU A 37 -23.57 13.65 6.90
N GLU A 38 -23.66 12.42 7.44
CA GLU A 38 -22.54 11.52 7.67
C GLU A 38 -22.20 10.74 6.40
N THR A 39 -20.91 10.57 6.16
CA THR A 39 -20.41 9.72 5.09
C THR A 39 -20.41 8.26 5.55
N VAL A 40 -20.99 7.38 4.74
CA VAL A 40 -21.10 5.94 5.00
C VAL A 40 -20.62 5.13 3.80
N ALA A 41 -20.26 3.87 4.03
CA ALA A 41 -20.07 2.90 2.96
C ALA A 41 -21.30 1.99 2.89
N ILE A 42 -21.79 1.72 1.68
CA ILE A 42 -22.96 0.85 1.46
C ILE A 42 -22.55 -0.27 0.54
N LYS A 43 -22.66 -1.52 1.02
CA LYS A 43 -22.43 -2.70 0.18
C LYS A 43 -23.77 -3.23 -0.33
N GLU A 44 -23.85 -3.40 -1.62
CA GLU A 44 -24.99 -3.97 -2.34
C GLU A 44 -24.67 -5.39 -2.74
N PHE A 45 -25.62 -6.29 -2.59
CA PHE A 45 -25.55 -7.61 -3.18
C PHE A 45 -25.77 -7.52 -4.69
N PHE A 46 -24.78 -7.95 -5.49
CA PHE A 46 -24.88 -7.95 -6.95
C PHE A 46 -23.94 -9.02 -7.53
N MET A 47 -24.50 -10.07 -8.12
CA MET A 47 -23.71 -11.14 -8.75
C MET A 47 -23.38 -10.75 -10.19
N LYS A 48 -22.11 -10.42 -10.44
CA LYS A 48 -21.61 -10.06 -11.76
C LYS A 48 -21.81 -11.20 -12.76
N GLY A 49 -22.40 -10.90 -13.93
CA GLY A 49 -22.67 -11.90 -14.99
C GLY A 49 -23.93 -12.74 -14.76
N VAL A 50 -24.62 -12.59 -13.62
CA VAL A 50 -25.87 -13.29 -13.28
C VAL A 50 -27.01 -12.30 -13.03
N CYS A 51 -26.70 -11.18 -12.39
CA CYS A 51 -27.65 -10.09 -12.14
C CYS A 51 -27.49 -8.98 -13.17
N GLU A 52 -28.61 -8.38 -13.55
CA GLU A 52 -28.68 -7.20 -14.40
C GLU A 52 -29.46 -6.09 -13.69
N ARG A 53 -29.08 -4.84 -13.96
CA ARG A 53 -29.79 -3.68 -13.43
C ARG A 53 -30.51 -2.94 -14.56
N ASP A 54 -31.77 -2.68 -14.36
CA ASP A 54 -32.52 -1.75 -15.19
C ASP A 54 -32.02 -0.31 -14.99
N GLY A 55 -31.68 0.35 -16.10
CA GLY A 55 -31.05 1.66 -16.07
C GLY A 55 -31.96 2.81 -15.61
N ASP A 56 -33.27 2.64 -15.69
CA ASP A 56 -34.27 3.67 -15.38
C ASP A 56 -34.85 3.50 -13.97
N THR A 57 -35.14 2.27 -13.59
CA THR A 57 -35.77 1.93 -12.29
C THR A 57 -34.79 1.53 -11.21
N SER A 58 -33.52 1.32 -11.56
CA SER A 58 -32.49 0.74 -10.66
C SER A 58 -32.78 -0.68 -10.15
N GLN A 59 -33.84 -1.32 -10.64
CA GLN A 59 -34.21 -2.68 -10.25
C GLN A 59 -33.16 -3.69 -10.72
N VAL A 60 -32.81 -4.60 -9.82
CA VAL A 60 -31.92 -5.74 -10.11
C VAL A 60 -32.79 -6.97 -10.43
N THR A 61 -32.52 -7.58 -11.57
CA THR A 61 -33.16 -8.79 -12.03
C THR A 61 -32.13 -9.88 -12.29
N VAL A 62 -32.57 -11.12 -12.32
CA VAL A 62 -31.73 -12.28 -12.65
C VAL A 62 -31.82 -12.53 -14.15
N SER A 63 -30.67 -12.53 -14.84
CA SER A 63 -30.61 -12.67 -16.31
C SER A 63 -31.16 -13.97 -16.84
N ASN A 64 -31.22 -15.03 -16.03
CA ASN A 64 -31.75 -16.35 -16.40
C ASN A 64 -32.52 -16.95 -15.22
N ALA A 65 -33.77 -17.34 -15.45
CA ALA A 65 -34.66 -17.97 -14.46
C ALA A 65 -34.02 -19.19 -13.75
N GLY A 66 -33.15 -19.94 -14.44
CA GLY A 66 -32.44 -21.07 -13.85
C GLY A 66 -31.47 -20.67 -12.71
N ASN A 67 -31.14 -19.38 -12.58
CA ASN A 67 -30.25 -18.86 -11.55
C ASN A 67 -30.98 -18.24 -10.35
N GLU A 68 -32.30 -18.16 -10.35
CA GLU A 68 -33.10 -17.50 -9.30
C GLU A 68 -32.88 -18.13 -7.91
N GLU A 69 -32.87 -19.45 -7.81
CA GLU A 69 -32.63 -20.17 -6.55
C GLU A 69 -31.19 -19.91 -6.04
N LEU A 70 -30.23 -19.93 -6.97
CA LEU A 70 -28.83 -19.63 -6.67
C LEU A 70 -28.69 -18.20 -6.11
N VAL A 71 -29.22 -17.21 -6.80
CA VAL A 71 -29.17 -15.79 -6.41
C VAL A 71 -29.88 -15.57 -5.07
N SER A 72 -31.05 -16.19 -4.86
CA SER A 72 -31.77 -16.09 -3.59
C SER A 72 -30.97 -16.62 -2.42
N ARG A 73 -30.32 -17.78 -2.57
CA ARG A 73 -29.45 -18.37 -1.54
C ARG A 73 -28.23 -17.49 -1.22
N TYR A 74 -27.61 -16.88 -2.23
CA TYR A 74 -26.47 -15.97 -2.01
C TYR A 74 -26.90 -14.67 -1.36
N ARG A 75 -28.07 -14.11 -1.72
CA ARG A 75 -28.64 -12.93 -1.07
C ARG A 75 -28.97 -13.18 0.40
N GLU A 76 -29.50 -14.34 0.74
CA GLU A 76 -29.72 -14.73 2.14
C GLU A 76 -28.41 -14.82 2.92
N ASN A 77 -27.36 -15.39 2.34
CA ASN A 77 -26.05 -15.44 2.96
C ASN A 77 -25.45 -14.04 3.18
N PHE A 78 -25.61 -13.14 2.22
CA PHE A 78 -25.22 -11.74 2.33
C PHE A 78 -25.93 -11.03 3.50
N LEU A 79 -27.23 -11.25 3.66
CA LEU A 79 -27.99 -10.71 4.79
C LEU A 79 -27.57 -11.34 6.13
N LYS A 80 -27.24 -12.64 6.15
CA LYS A 80 -26.69 -13.30 7.36
C LYS A 80 -25.32 -12.73 7.72
N GLU A 81 -24.43 -12.54 6.74
CA GLU A 81 -23.14 -11.87 6.93
C GLU A 81 -23.34 -10.52 7.62
N ALA A 82 -24.17 -9.64 7.04
CA ALA A 82 -24.44 -8.32 7.58
C ALA A 82 -24.95 -8.36 9.05
N ARG A 83 -25.87 -9.27 9.35
CA ARG A 83 -26.40 -9.46 10.72
C ARG A 83 -25.34 -9.96 11.70
N ASN A 84 -24.42 -10.81 11.24
CA ASN A 84 -23.33 -11.31 12.05
C ASN A 84 -22.35 -10.20 12.39
N ILE A 85 -21.92 -9.40 11.38
CA ILE A 85 -21.03 -8.27 11.60
C ILE A 85 -21.67 -7.21 12.50
N TYR A 86 -22.97 -6.92 12.32
CA TYR A 86 -23.70 -5.97 13.17
C TYR A 86 -23.60 -6.27 14.67
N ARG A 87 -23.48 -7.57 15.03
CA ARG A 87 -23.33 -8.03 16.42
C ARG A 87 -21.91 -7.89 16.96
N LEU A 88 -20.92 -7.72 16.08
CA LEU A 88 -19.52 -7.55 16.49
C LEU A 88 -19.30 -6.08 16.89
N LYS A 89 -18.71 -5.88 18.06
CA LYS A 89 -18.39 -4.54 18.58
C LYS A 89 -16.93 -4.54 19.03
N HIS A 90 -16.04 -4.14 18.13
CA HIS A 90 -14.61 -4.08 18.40
C HIS A 90 -13.97 -2.95 17.57
N LYS A 91 -13.06 -2.18 18.16
CA LYS A 91 -12.46 -0.99 17.52
C LYS A 91 -11.71 -1.29 16.21
N ASN A 92 -11.23 -2.53 16.06
CA ASN A 92 -10.51 -2.97 14.85
C ASN A 92 -11.37 -3.86 13.93
N ILE A 93 -12.70 -3.77 14.03
CA ILE A 93 -13.67 -4.46 13.16
C ILE A 93 -14.63 -3.41 12.61
N ILE A 94 -14.92 -3.48 11.31
CA ILE A 94 -15.90 -2.60 10.67
C ILE A 94 -17.26 -2.64 11.36
N THR A 95 -17.86 -1.49 11.58
CA THR A 95 -19.19 -1.40 12.18
C THR A 95 -20.27 -1.37 11.11
N VAL A 96 -21.19 -2.34 11.13
CA VAL A 96 -22.44 -2.30 10.35
C VAL A 96 -23.51 -1.58 11.16
N THR A 97 -24.21 -0.62 10.55
CA THR A 97 -25.20 0.24 11.21
C THR A 97 -26.63 -0.02 10.76
N ASP A 98 -26.84 -0.49 9.51
CA ASP A 98 -28.16 -0.76 8.95
C ASP A 98 -28.14 -1.87 7.90
N VAL A 99 -29.28 -2.54 7.70
CA VAL A 99 -29.48 -3.59 6.68
C VAL A 99 -30.88 -3.44 6.11
N PHE A 100 -31.04 -3.37 4.79
CA PHE A 100 -32.35 -3.25 4.15
C PHE A 100 -32.38 -3.93 2.78
N GLU A 101 -33.60 -4.17 2.27
CA GLU A 101 -33.83 -4.68 0.92
C GLU A 101 -34.59 -3.63 0.11
N GLU A 102 -34.12 -3.35 -1.10
CA GLU A 102 -34.71 -2.43 -2.06
C GLU A 102 -34.20 -2.78 -3.47
N ASN A 103 -34.85 -2.29 -4.52
CA ASN A 103 -34.43 -2.50 -5.91
C ASN A 103 -34.25 -3.98 -6.31
N GLY A 104 -34.98 -4.92 -5.71
CA GLY A 104 -34.86 -6.35 -5.99
C GLY A 104 -33.57 -6.99 -5.45
N THR A 105 -32.80 -6.26 -4.60
CA THR A 105 -31.55 -6.73 -3.99
C THR A 105 -31.48 -6.37 -2.51
N ALA A 106 -30.33 -6.61 -1.88
CA ALA A 106 -30.08 -6.34 -0.47
C ALA A 106 -28.87 -5.41 -0.29
N TYR A 107 -28.93 -4.59 0.75
CA TYR A 107 -27.89 -3.64 1.10
C TYR A 107 -27.55 -3.74 2.59
N TYR A 108 -26.30 -3.47 2.94
CA TYR A 108 -25.96 -3.11 4.31
C TYR A 108 -25.10 -1.85 4.36
N VAL A 109 -25.33 -1.06 5.40
CA VAL A 109 -24.64 0.20 5.65
C VAL A 109 -23.58 -0.04 6.70
N MET A 110 -22.41 0.49 6.48
CA MET A 110 -21.29 0.42 7.42
C MET A 110 -20.62 1.79 7.54
N GLU A 111 -19.89 1.98 8.61
CA GLU A 111 -19.05 3.15 8.76
C GLU A 111 -18.10 3.29 7.55
N TYR A 112 -17.81 4.52 7.16
CA TYR A 112 -16.83 4.79 6.12
C TYR A 112 -15.45 4.96 6.76
N VAL A 113 -14.57 4.01 6.51
CA VAL A 113 -13.15 4.10 6.87
C VAL A 113 -12.44 4.91 5.79
N GLY A 114 -12.11 6.15 6.11
CA GLY A 114 -11.62 7.15 5.14
C GLY A 114 -10.17 6.99 4.67
N GLY A 115 -9.54 5.86 4.97
CA GLY A 115 -8.14 5.59 4.64
C GLY A 115 -7.96 4.63 3.44
N ILE A 116 -6.78 4.04 3.36
CA ILE A 116 -6.39 3.08 2.31
C ILE A 116 -6.38 1.66 2.84
N SER A 117 -6.40 0.66 1.96
CA SER A 117 -6.19 -0.73 2.36
C SER A 117 -4.70 -1.01 2.65
N LEU A 118 -4.41 -2.02 3.49
CA LEU A 118 -3.03 -2.50 3.62
C LEU A 118 -2.48 -3.05 2.30
N ALA A 119 -3.34 -3.56 1.40
CA ALA A 119 -2.92 -3.96 0.07
C ALA A 119 -2.40 -2.76 -0.74
N ASP A 120 -3.08 -1.61 -0.66
CA ASP A 120 -2.61 -0.39 -1.31
C ASP A 120 -1.33 0.14 -0.65
N LYS A 121 -1.21 0.05 0.68
CA LYS A 121 -0.03 0.49 1.42
C LYS A 121 1.21 -0.35 1.11
N VAL A 122 1.05 -1.66 0.88
CA VAL A 122 2.15 -2.60 0.58
C VAL A 122 2.21 -3.00 -0.89
N ARG A 123 1.53 -2.25 -1.77
CA ARG A 123 1.46 -2.53 -3.21
C ARG A 123 2.85 -2.57 -3.83
N ASP A 124 3.64 -1.54 -3.55
CA ASP A 124 4.89 -1.28 -4.24
C ASP A 124 6.13 -1.69 -3.42
N CYS A 125 6.01 -1.84 -2.10
CA CYS A 125 7.13 -2.23 -1.23
C CYS A 125 6.69 -2.77 0.12
N ALA A 126 7.60 -3.47 0.80
CA ALA A 126 7.45 -3.84 2.20
C ALA A 126 7.30 -2.59 3.07
N ILE A 127 6.60 -2.73 4.19
CA ILE A 127 6.54 -1.68 5.21
C ILE A 127 7.49 -2.00 6.36
N PRO A 128 7.95 -1.00 7.12
CA PRO A 128 8.83 -1.23 8.27
C PRO A 128 8.24 -2.25 9.23
N GLU A 129 9.08 -3.16 9.73
CA GLU A 129 8.65 -4.28 10.58
C GLU A 129 7.85 -3.83 11.80
N LEU A 130 8.30 -2.76 12.48
CA LEU A 130 7.58 -2.17 13.61
C LEU A 130 6.13 -1.81 13.27
N VAL A 131 5.92 -1.21 12.08
CA VAL A 131 4.60 -0.81 11.61
C VAL A 131 3.77 -2.03 11.23
N ALA A 132 4.37 -3.03 10.58
CA ALA A 132 3.73 -4.29 10.24
C ALA A 132 3.24 -5.03 11.48
N VAL A 133 4.10 -5.17 12.50
CA VAL A 133 3.79 -5.81 13.79
C VAL A 133 2.64 -5.07 14.50
N ARG A 134 2.63 -3.74 14.49
CA ARG A 134 1.54 -2.95 15.06
C ARG A 134 0.18 -3.27 14.41
N TYR A 135 0.11 -3.29 13.07
CA TYR A 135 -1.13 -3.64 12.38
C TYR A 135 -1.54 -5.08 12.62
N ILE A 136 -0.59 -6.02 12.59
CA ILE A 136 -0.87 -7.44 12.85
C ILE A 136 -1.39 -7.65 14.27
N ARG A 137 -0.87 -6.97 15.30
CA ARG A 137 -1.40 -7.02 16.67
C ARG A 137 -2.83 -6.50 16.76
N GLN A 138 -3.17 -5.44 16.01
CA GLN A 138 -4.53 -4.90 15.96
C GLN A 138 -5.51 -5.87 15.27
N VAL A 139 -5.10 -6.47 14.15
CA VAL A 139 -5.89 -7.50 13.44
C VAL A 139 -6.01 -8.77 14.28
N ALA A 140 -4.95 -9.19 14.95
CA ALA A 140 -4.96 -10.31 15.89
C ALA A 140 -6.00 -10.11 17.01
N ALA A 141 -6.04 -8.92 17.62
CA ALA A 141 -7.05 -8.60 18.64
C ALA A 141 -8.49 -8.66 18.08
N ALA A 142 -8.70 -8.22 16.81
CA ALA A 142 -9.98 -8.36 16.13
C ALA A 142 -10.36 -9.83 15.92
N LEU A 143 -9.42 -10.66 15.47
CA LEU A 143 -9.63 -12.09 15.25
C LEU A 143 -9.90 -12.85 16.55
N ASP A 144 -9.16 -12.57 17.62
CA ASP A 144 -9.39 -13.17 18.93
C ASP A 144 -10.82 -12.89 19.42
N TYR A 145 -11.28 -11.65 19.25
CA TYR A 145 -12.66 -11.27 19.55
C TYR A 145 -13.68 -12.05 18.68
N VAL A 146 -13.43 -12.17 17.35
CA VAL A 146 -14.28 -12.95 16.43
C VAL A 146 -14.33 -14.42 16.85
N HIS A 147 -13.18 -15.03 17.19
CA HIS A 147 -13.07 -16.42 17.66
C HIS A 147 -13.82 -16.62 18.98
N SER A 148 -13.80 -15.63 19.89
CA SER A 148 -14.59 -15.69 21.13
C SER A 148 -16.11 -15.76 20.89
N LYS A 149 -16.57 -15.32 19.71
CA LYS A 149 -17.97 -15.43 19.23
C LYS A 149 -18.23 -16.70 18.43
N ARG A 150 -17.28 -17.65 18.42
CA ARG A 150 -17.33 -18.89 17.64
C ARG A 150 -17.47 -18.62 16.12
N MET A 151 -16.81 -17.60 15.65
CA MET A 151 -16.75 -17.25 14.24
C MET A 151 -15.31 -17.34 13.75
N MET A 152 -15.13 -17.74 12.47
CA MET A 152 -13.86 -17.69 11.75
C MET A 152 -14.01 -16.71 10.60
N HIS A 153 -13.00 -15.89 10.36
CA HIS A 153 -13.03 -14.88 9.29
C HIS A 153 -12.82 -15.48 7.90
N LEU A 154 -11.84 -16.36 7.75
CA LEU A 154 -11.50 -17.16 6.57
C LEU A 154 -11.05 -16.37 5.32
N ASP A 155 -10.86 -15.06 5.42
CA ASP A 155 -10.37 -14.23 4.31
C ASP A 155 -9.48 -13.07 4.84
N VAL A 156 -8.59 -13.38 5.77
CA VAL A 156 -7.63 -12.41 6.30
C VAL A 156 -6.53 -12.17 5.26
N LYS A 157 -6.43 -10.94 4.76
CA LYS A 157 -5.44 -10.52 3.76
C LYS A 157 -5.33 -8.99 3.75
N PRO A 158 -4.26 -8.40 3.21
CA PRO A 158 -4.07 -6.94 3.19
C PRO A 158 -5.24 -6.16 2.55
N ALA A 159 -5.92 -6.72 1.53
CA ALA A 159 -7.06 -6.09 0.88
C ALA A 159 -8.32 -5.98 1.79
N ASN A 160 -8.40 -6.82 2.82
CA ASN A 160 -9.50 -6.84 3.79
C ASN A 160 -9.14 -6.15 5.13
N ILE A 161 -8.09 -5.33 5.13
CA ILE A 161 -7.67 -4.53 6.27
C ILE A 161 -7.54 -3.09 5.80
N LEU A 162 -8.42 -2.21 6.28
CA LEU A 162 -8.36 -0.78 6.02
C LEU A 162 -7.59 -0.08 7.14
N LEU A 163 -6.95 1.02 6.80
CA LEU A 163 -6.38 1.93 7.78
C LEU A 163 -7.34 3.10 7.98
N ASP A 164 -7.64 3.44 9.23
CA ASP A 164 -8.43 4.63 9.53
C ASP A 164 -7.56 5.92 9.46
N LYS A 165 -8.17 7.07 9.72
CA LYS A 165 -7.48 8.37 9.74
C LYS A 165 -6.37 8.49 10.80
N ASP A 166 -6.43 7.65 11.83
CA ASP A 166 -5.48 7.61 12.94
C ASP A 166 -4.46 6.46 12.74
N ASP A 167 -4.38 5.91 11.52
CA ASP A 167 -3.49 4.82 11.10
C ASP A 167 -3.69 3.52 11.89
N ASN A 168 -4.94 3.24 12.35
CA ASN A 168 -5.29 1.96 12.96
C ASN A 168 -5.87 1.00 11.93
N ALA A 169 -5.55 -0.29 12.09
CA ALA A 169 -6.07 -1.34 11.25
C ALA A 169 -7.52 -1.69 11.60
N VAL A 170 -8.39 -1.73 10.61
CA VAL A 170 -9.81 -2.10 10.70
C VAL A 170 -10.07 -3.28 9.78
N LEU A 171 -10.44 -4.42 10.35
CA LEU A 171 -10.74 -5.65 9.61
C LEU A 171 -12.12 -5.57 8.97
N ILE A 172 -12.16 -5.83 7.66
CA ILE A 172 -13.37 -5.88 6.83
C ILE A 172 -13.47 -7.23 6.10
N GLY A 173 -14.49 -7.45 5.27
CA GLY A 173 -14.51 -8.60 4.33
C GLY A 173 -14.97 -9.91 4.94
N PHE A 174 -16.00 -9.90 5.78
CA PHE A 174 -16.57 -11.08 6.43
C PHE A 174 -17.41 -11.99 5.50
N GLY A 175 -17.32 -11.80 4.18
CA GLY A 175 -18.12 -12.56 3.19
C GLY A 175 -17.89 -14.06 3.18
N LEU A 176 -16.76 -14.53 3.66
CA LEU A 176 -16.44 -15.94 3.85
C LEU A 176 -16.58 -16.40 5.31
N ALA A 177 -16.87 -15.48 6.24
CA ALA A 177 -16.93 -15.79 7.66
C ALA A 177 -17.97 -16.88 7.97
N LYS A 178 -17.56 -17.86 8.76
CA LYS A 178 -18.39 -18.99 9.17
C LYS A 178 -18.66 -18.95 10.67
N GLN A 179 -19.89 -19.23 11.02
CA GLN A 179 -20.34 -19.36 12.41
C GLN A 179 -20.57 -20.83 12.74
N TYR A 180 -20.15 -21.24 13.92
CA TYR A 180 -20.33 -22.60 14.45
C TYR A 180 -21.32 -22.58 15.61
N ASP A 181 -22.14 -23.63 15.69
CA ASP A 181 -23.04 -23.83 16.81
C ASP A 181 -22.32 -24.39 18.06
N SER A 182 -23.08 -24.70 19.11
CA SER A 182 -22.55 -25.27 20.36
C SER A 182 -21.95 -26.66 20.17
N GLU A 183 -22.31 -27.35 19.10
CA GLU A 183 -21.83 -28.71 18.77
C GLU A 183 -20.65 -28.68 17.79
N GLY A 184 -20.19 -27.50 17.38
CA GLY A 184 -19.12 -27.34 16.40
C GLY A 184 -19.56 -27.61 14.95
N GLN A 185 -20.90 -27.61 14.67
CA GLN A 185 -21.42 -27.76 13.32
C GLN A 185 -21.46 -26.41 12.62
N GLN A 186 -21.10 -26.41 11.34
CA GLN A 186 -21.12 -25.20 10.52
C GLN A 186 -22.56 -24.78 10.20
N THR A 187 -22.93 -23.56 10.55
CA THR A 187 -24.30 -23.03 10.34
C THR A 187 -24.51 -22.44 8.94
N ASN A 188 -23.44 -22.20 8.17
CA ASN A 188 -23.51 -21.63 6.83
C ASN A 188 -22.69 -22.47 5.85
N SER A 189 -23.26 -22.80 4.69
CA SER A 189 -22.59 -23.53 3.61
C SER A 189 -22.19 -22.59 2.47
N ILE A 190 -21.04 -22.83 1.90
CA ILE A 190 -20.38 -22.39 0.66
C ILE A 190 -19.23 -21.42 0.90
N ALA A 191 -18.01 -21.95 0.72
CA ALA A 191 -16.84 -21.15 0.47
C ALA A 191 -16.88 -20.70 -1.00
N LEU A 192 -16.88 -19.39 -1.22
CA LEU A 192 -16.82 -18.78 -2.54
C LEU A 192 -15.61 -17.90 -2.58
N GLY A 193 -14.64 -18.34 -3.33
CA GLY A 193 -13.40 -17.63 -3.54
C GLY A 193 -12.31 -18.06 -2.56
N ILE A 194 -11.18 -18.44 -3.12
CA ILE A 194 -9.95 -18.73 -2.39
C ILE A 194 -9.02 -17.54 -2.63
N SER A 195 -8.46 -17.01 -1.56
CA SER A 195 -7.47 -15.94 -1.66
C SER A 195 -6.08 -16.57 -1.81
N HIS A 196 -5.62 -16.66 -3.07
CA HIS A 196 -4.32 -17.24 -3.42
C HIS A 196 -3.19 -16.64 -2.58
N GLY A 197 -2.33 -17.50 -2.04
CA GLY A 197 -1.24 -17.17 -1.14
C GLY A 197 -1.64 -16.91 0.33
N TYR A 198 -2.92 -16.58 0.61
CA TYR A 198 -3.40 -16.30 1.98
C TYR A 198 -4.26 -17.42 2.56
N ALA A 199 -4.89 -18.23 1.72
CA ALA A 199 -5.75 -19.32 2.13
C ALA A 199 -4.95 -20.59 2.42
N PRO A 200 -5.11 -21.23 3.60
CA PRO A 200 -4.48 -22.51 3.89
C PRO A 200 -5.15 -23.69 3.15
N MET A 201 -4.45 -24.82 3.12
CA MET A 201 -4.84 -25.99 2.30
C MET A 201 -6.22 -26.56 2.60
N GLU A 202 -6.70 -26.45 3.83
CA GLU A 202 -8.04 -26.90 4.21
C GLU A 202 -9.17 -26.10 3.55
N GLN A 203 -8.91 -24.88 3.07
CA GLN A 203 -9.88 -24.08 2.33
C GLN A 203 -10.05 -24.52 0.87
N TYR A 204 -9.04 -25.22 0.29
CA TYR A 204 -9.08 -25.73 -1.09
C TYR A 204 -9.87 -27.04 -1.23
N LYS A 205 -10.24 -27.70 -0.15
CA LYS A 205 -10.97 -28.97 -0.23
C LYS A 205 -12.40 -28.78 -0.73
N HIS A 206 -12.69 -29.32 -1.91
CA HIS A 206 -14.03 -29.37 -2.47
C HIS A 206 -14.91 -30.31 -1.64
N GLY A 207 -16.14 -29.90 -1.34
CA GLY A 207 -17.12 -30.77 -0.68
C GLY A 207 -17.59 -30.33 0.70
N GLY A 208 -17.31 -29.12 1.11
CA GLY A 208 -18.00 -28.50 2.26
C GLY A 208 -17.71 -29.12 3.59
N VAL A 209 -16.55 -29.70 3.77
CA VAL A 209 -16.18 -30.07 5.10
C VAL A 209 -15.17 -29.10 5.57
N SER A 210 -15.41 -28.52 6.65
CA SER A 210 -14.76 -29.12 7.71
C SER A 210 -14.56 -28.17 8.84
N ASN A 211 -14.18 -28.62 9.85
CA ASN A 211 -13.80 -27.99 11.08
C ASN A 211 -12.69 -26.96 10.83
N PHE A 212 -13.07 -25.74 10.38
CA PHE A 212 -12.18 -24.60 10.45
C PHE A 212 -11.99 -24.28 11.90
N SER A 213 -10.76 -23.96 12.28
CA SER A 213 -10.37 -23.60 13.62
C SER A 213 -9.68 -22.25 13.62
N PRO A 214 -9.41 -21.63 14.76
CA PRO A 214 -8.60 -20.42 14.85
C PRO A 214 -7.27 -20.53 14.08
N ALA A 215 -6.67 -21.73 14.01
CA ALA A 215 -5.44 -21.99 13.27
C ALA A 215 -5.57 -21.77 11.73
N THR A 216 -6.80 -21.73 11.19
CA THR A 216 -7.06 -21.36 9.80
C THR A 216 -6.83 -19.86 9.58
N ASP A 217 -7.38 -19.02 10.46
CA ASP A 217 -7.16 -17.57 10.42
C ASP A 217 -5.73 -17.19 10.83
N VAL A 218 -5.09 -17.97 11.71
CA VAL A 218 -3.66 -17.82 12.06
C VAL A 218 -2.77 -17.95 10.83
N TYR A 219 -3.02 -18.94 9.96
CA TYR A 219 -2.28 -19.06 8.68
C TYR A 219 -2.40 -17.79 7.85
N SER A 220 -3.62 -17.31 7.63
CA SER A 220 -3.89 -16.13 6.83
C SER A 220 -3.29 -14.85 7.44
N LEU A 221 -3.26 -14.78 8.78
CA LEU A 221 -2.59 -13.68 9.51
C LEU A 221 -1.07 -13.72 9.32
N GLY A 222 -0.45 -14.91 9.40
CA GLY A 222 0.97 -15.11 9.11
C GLY A 222 1.33 -14.77 7.66
N ALA A 223 0.50 -15.20 6.70
CA ALA A 223 0.65 -14.86 5.28
C ALA A 223 0.50 -13.34 5.04
N THR A 224 -0.40 -12.69 5.80
CA THR A 224 -0.52 -11.22 5.78
C THR A 224 0.75 -10.56 6.32
N LEU A 225 1.27 -11.01 7.45
CA LEU A 225 2.53 -10.51 8.01
C LEU A 225 3.69 -10.72 7.03
N PHE A 226 3.80 -11.90 6.40
CA PHE A 226 4.78 -12.18 5.35
C PHE A 226 4.71 -11.10 4.24
N LYS A 227 3.52 -10.83 3.69
CA LYS A 227 3.33 -9.79 2.66
C LYS A 227 3.78 -8.42 3.15
N LEU A 228 3.43 -8.06 4.38
CA LEU A 228 3.74 -6.73 4.92
C LEU A 228 5.26 -6.50 5.05
N VAL A 229 6.01 -7.49 5.53
CA VAL A 229 7.45 -7.33 5.79
C VAL A 229 8.34 -7.68 4.59
N THR A 230 7.83 -8.41 3.59
CA THR A 230 8.61 -8.76 2.39
C THR A 230 8.21 -7.96 1.16
N GLY A 231 6.99 -7.40 1.12
CA GLY A 231 6.40 -6.82 -0.09
C GLY A 231 5.99 -7.87 -1.15
N ILE A 232 6.31 -9.16 -0.93
CA ILE A 232 6.08 -10.26 -1.88
C ILE A 232 4.75 -10.95 -1.56
N THR A 233 3.98 -11.32 -2.58
CA THR A 233 2.79 -12.14 -2.37
C THR A 233 3.20 -13.51 -1.84
N PRO A 234 2.59 -14.00 -0.74
CA PRO A 234 2.94 -15.30 -0.18
C PRO A 234 2.72 -16.43 -1.21
N PRO A 235 3.54 -17.50 -1.18
CA PRO A 235 3.30 -18.67 -2.02
C PRO A 235 1.98 -19.35 -1.65
N GLU A 236 1.41 -20.10 -2.58
CA GLU A 236 0.21 -20.90 -2.30
C GLU A 236 0.51 -21.98 -1.25
N ALA A 237 -0.52 -22.37 -0.49
CA ALA A 237 -0.36 -23.36 0.57
C ALA A 237 0.15 -24.73 0.05
N SER A 238 -0.15 -25.08 -1.21
CA SER A 238 0.41 -26.26 -1.89
C SER A 238 1.91 -26.16 -2.06
N ASP A 239 2.41 -24.99 -2.44
CA ASP A 239 3.83 -24.76 -2.70
C ASP A 239 4.60 -24.72 -1.39
N VAL A 240 4.04 -24.09 -0.35
CA VAL A 240 4.58 -24.16 1.02
C VAL A 240 4.69 -25.62 1.51
N GLY A 241 3.70 -26.45 1.17
CA GLY A 241 3.73 -27.88 1.53
C GLY A 241 4.78 -28.70 0.81
N ASN A 242 5.11 -28.35 -0.43
CA ASN A 242 6.05 -29.07 -1.29
C ASN A 242 7.49 -28.54 -1.16
N GLU A 243 7.68 -27.24 -1.10
CA GLU A 243 8.97 -26.56 -1.23
C GLU A 243 9.39 -25.82 0.05
N GLY A 244 8.45 -25.61 0.99
CA GLY A 244 8.64 -24.78 2.17
C GLY A 244 8.38 -23.29 1.88
N LEU A 245 8.55 -22.48 2.91
CA LEU A 245 8.51 -21.02 2.77
C LEU A 245 9.80 -20.51 2.12
N PRO A 246 9.72 -19.47 1.26
CA PRO A 246 10.90 -18.77 0.76
C PRO A 246 11.77 -18.26 1.92
N VAL A 247 13.07 -18.17 1.68
CA VAL A 247 14.00 -17.59 2.65
C VAL A 247 13.63 -16.13 2.89
N LEU A 248 13.29 -15.80 4.13
CA LEU A 248 12.95 -14.44 4.50
C LEU A 248 14.20 -13.54 4.51
N PRO A 249 14.09 -12.24 4.15
CA PRO A 249 15.18 -11.28 4.24
C PRO A 249 15.90 -11.31 5.59
N GLY A 250 17.23 -11.10 5.56
CA GLY A 250 18.08 -11.25 6.75
C GLY A 250 17.84 -10.18 7.83
N ASP A 251 17.27 -9.05 7.48
CA ASP A 251 16.92 -7.92 8.34
C ASP A 251 15.60 -8.10 9.12
N ILE A 252 14.83 -9.15 8.80
CA ILE A 252 13.63 -9.50 9.59
C ILE A 252 14.04 -10.13 10.92
N SER A 253 13.50 -9.62 12.02
CA SER A 253 13.79 -10.08 13.37
C SER A 253 13.45 -11.56 13.59
N PRO A 254 14.15 -12.26 14.49
CA PRO A 254 13.87 -13.68 14.80
C PRO A 254 12.43 -13.92 15.25
N ALA A 255 11.81 -12.99 15.98
CA ALA A 255 10.44 -13.13 16.48
C ALA A 255 9.42 -13.06 15.32
N VAL A 256 9.56 -12.10 14.41
CA VAL A 256 8.67 -11.96 13.24
C VAL A 256 8.86 -13.13 12.29
N ARG A 257 10.11 -13.55 12.04
CA ARG A 257 10.43 -14.74 11.26
C ARG A 257 9.78 -15.99 11.86
N GLY A 258 9.95 -16.23 13.15
CA GLY A 258 9.39 -17.39 13.84
C GLY A 258 7.85 -17.37 13.83
N ALA A 259 7.21 -16.20 13.96
CA ALA A 259 5.77 -16.06 13.87
C ALA A 259 5.22 -16.40 12.47
N ILE A 260 5.89 -15.94 11.40
CA ILE A 260 5.54 -16.28 10.02
C ILE A 260 5.70 -17.78 9.78
N GLU A 261 6.86 -18.35 10.11
CA GLU A 261 7.18 -19.76 9.90
C GLU A 261 6.24 -20.70 10.68
N ALA A 262 5.88 -20.35 11.92
CA ALA A 262 4.94 -21.13 12.72
C ALA A 262 3.50 -21.01 12.19
N ALA A 263 3.05 -19.82 11.84
CA ALA A 263 1.69 -19.60 11.35
C ALA A 263 1.44 -20.25 9.99
N MET A 264 2.41 -20.21 9.08
CA MET A 264 2.27 -20.72 7.72
C MET A 264 2.65 -22.21 7.58
N GLN A 265 2.70 -22.98 8.66
CA GLN A 265 2.85 -24.43 8.59
C GLN A 265 1.74 -25.08 7.75
N PHE A 266 2.10 -26.02 6.88
CA PHE A 266 1.17 -26.68 5.98
C PHE A 266 0.04 -27.41 6.73
N ARG A 267 0.40 -28.14 7.80
CA ARG A 267 -0.57 -28.92 8.59
C ARG A 267 -1.17 -28.05 9.70
N ILE A 268 -2.49 -28.02 9.79
CA ILE A 268 -3.26 -27.28 10.82
C ILE A 268 -2.70 -27.51 12.24
N LYS A 269 -2.40 -28.77 12.61
CA LYS A 269 -1.93 -29.13 13.95
C LYS A 269 -0.55 -28.60 14.32
N ASP A 270 0.25 -28.23 13.33
CA ASP A 270 1.62 -27.75 13.50
C ASP A 270 1.67 -26.21 13.60
N ARG A 271 0.54 -25.53 13.46
CA ARG A 271 0.36 -24.09 13.61
C ARG A 271 0.00 -23.72 15.04
N PRO A 272 0.18 -22.47 15.47
CA PRO A 272 -0.47 -21.95 16.67
C PRO A 272 -1.99 -22.19 16.59
N GLN A 273 -2.56 -22.76 17.65
CA GLN A 273 -3.97 -23.16 17.67
C GLN A 273 -4.91 -22.01 18.09
N SER A 274 -4.35 -20.90 18.53
CA SER A 274 -5.05 -19.69 18.90
C SER A 274 -4.28 -18.44 18.49
N ILE A 275 -4.97 -17.32 18.47
CA ILE A 275 -4.35 -16.00 18.30
C ILE A 275 -3.39 -15.69 19.45
N ALA A 276 -3.71 -16.13 20.66
CA ALA A 276 -2.84 -15.95 21.83
C ALA A 276 -1.49 -16.65 21.66
N GLU A 277 -1.47 -17.91 21.20
CA GLU A 277 -0.24 -18.65 20.90
C GLU A 277 0.58 -17.97 19.78
N PHE A 278 -0.05 -17.45 18.73
CA PHE A 278 0.62 -16.67 17.68
C PHE A 278 1.26 -15.41 18.24
N LEU A 279 0.53 -14.66 19.07
CA LEU A 279 1.04 -13.44 19.71
C LEU A 279 2.16 -13.73 20.71
N GLU A 280 2.18 -14.88 21.36
CA GLU A 280 3.27 -15.30 22.25
C GLU A 280 4.58 -15.47 21.48
N ILE A 281 4.56 -16.09 20.29
CA ILE A 281 5.74 -16.19 19.42
C ILE A 281 6.20 -14.79 19.00
N LEU A 282 5.26 -13.92 18.64
CA LEU A 282 5.55 -12.55 18.24
C LEU A 282 5.99 -11.64 19.40
N SER A 283 5.79 -12.05 20.66
CA SER A 283 6.15 -11.25 21.85
C SER A 283 7.66 -11.14 22.07
N GLY A 284 8.47 -12.03 21.47
CA GLY A 284 9.93 -11.90 21.44
C GLY A 284 10.43 -10.66 20.67
N TYR A 285 9.54 -9.96 19.99
CA TYR A 285 9.80 -8.64 19.41
C TYR A 285 9.62 -7.58 20.53
N GLU A 286 10.73 -7.23 21.17
CA GLU A 286 10.76 -6.13 22.14
C GLU A 286 10.75 -4.79 21.37
N ASP A 287 9.62 -4.13 21.45
CA ASP A 287 9.42 -2.80 20.91
C ASP A 287 10.04 -1.78 21.87
N SER A 288 11.34 -1.50 21.68
CA SER A 288 12.06 -0.50 22.47
C SER A 288 11.46 0.92 22.34
N ASP A 289 10.64 1.15 21.30
CA ASP A 289 9.98 2.44 21.05
C ASP A 289 8.57 2.52 21.65
N ASN A 290 7.89 1.40 21.96
CA ASN A 290 6.58 1.41 22.62
C ASN A 290 6.64 1.97 24.04
N VAL A 291 7.75 1.79 24.74
CA VAL A 291 7.95 2.37 26.09
C VAL A 291 7.98 3.90 26.05
N ASN A 292 8.40 4.49 24.93
CA ASN A 292 8.44 5.94 24.74
C ASN A 292 7.12 6.53 24.22
N LEU A 293 6.35 5.77 23.44
CA LEU A 293 5.03 6.22 22.95
C LEU A 293 3.97 6.17 24.05
N GLU A 294 3.92 5.14 24.87
CA GLU A 294 3.00 5.08 26.01
C GLU A 294 3.35 6.14 27.07
N LYS A 295 4.62 6.45 27.30
CA LYS A 295 5.03 7.57 28.14
C LYS A 295 4.65 8.94 27.56
N LYS A 296 4.66 9.13 26.23
CA LYS A 296 4.20 10.37 25.58
C LYS A 296 2.70 10.54 25.58
N VAL A 297 1.92 9.47 25.51
CA VAL A 297 0.46 9.50 25.57
C VAL A 297 0.01 9.72 27.02
N SER A 298 0.66 9.10 28.01
CA SER A 298 0.36 9.30 29.43
C SER A 298 0.64 10.72 29.93
N TYR A 299 1.51 11.49 29.28
CA TYR A 299 1.80 12.89 29.65
C TYR A 299 0.84 13.92 29.07
N LYS A 300 -0.06 13.54 28.13
CA LYS A 300 -1.08 14.44 27.58
C LYS A 300 -2.44 14.38 28.28
N ASP A 301 -2.70 13.36 29.08
CA ASP A 301 -3.98 13.19 29.80
C ASP A 301 -3.97 13.63 31.28
N ALA A 302 -2.86 14.19 31.73
CA ALA A 302 -2.75 14.67 33.10
C ALA A 302 -2.69 16.20 33.14
N THR A 303 -3.77 16.88 32.82
CA THR A 303 -4.14 18.19 33.40
C THR A 303 -5.46 18.67 32.80
N PHE A 304 -6.55 18.41 33.48
CA PHE A 304 -7.69 19.30 33.62
C PHE A 304 -8.63 18.68 34.67
N VAL A 305 -8.37 18.97 35.92
CA VAL A 305 -9.40 18.92 36.97
C VAL A 305 -9.69 20.39 37.31
N ALA A 306 -10.88 20.81 36.95
CA ALA A 306 -11.43 22.08 37.39
C ALA A 306 -11.83 21.96 38.88
N ASP A 307 -11.39 22.87 39.69
CA ASP A 307 -11.92 23.06 41.04
C ASP A 307 -12.86 24.28 41.03
N ASP A 308 -14.13 24.01 41.27
CA ASP A 308 -15.18 24.98 41.51
C ASP A 308 -15.15 25.44 42.95
N GLY A 309 -15.09 26.73 43.20
CA GLY A 309 -15.24 27.24 44.56
C GLY A 309 -15.27 28.75 44.74
N VAL A 310 -16.34 29.38 44.32
CA VAL A 310 -17.21 30.32 45.11
C VAL A 310 -16.59 31.48 45.90
N THR A 311 -17.06 32.65 45.54
CA THR A 311 -17.68 33.80 46.22
C THR A 311 -16.88 35.07 46.48
N HIS A 312 -17.51 36.12 45.93
CA HIS A 312 -17.86 37.46 46.49
C HIS A 312 -16.81 38.45 47.01
N ASN A 313 -16.76 39.55 46.50
CA ASN A 313 -17.27 40.91 46.76
C ASN A 313 -16.31 42.05 46.45
N SER A 314 -16.76 42.89 45.59
CA SER A 314 -17.01 44.36 45.65
C SER A 314 -15.88 45.34 45.97
N GLU A 315 -15.94 46.34 45.15
CA GLU A 315 -15.73 47.80 45.33
C GLU A 315 -14.37 48.40 45.10
N SER A 316 -14.38 49.18 44.02
CA SER A 316 -13.89 50.55 43.85
C SER A 316 -12.43 50.90 44.21
N ASP A 317 -11.64 51.35 43.34
CA ASP A 317 -11.45 52.80 43.15
C ASP A 317 -10.53 53.13 41.95
N ASP A 318 -10.84 54.22 41.35
CA ASP A 318 -10.18 54.84 40.21
C ASP A 318 -8.78 55.37 40.52
N THR A 319 -8.07 55.59 39.38
CA THR A 319 -6.91 56.44 39.21
C THR A 319 -5.55 55.86 39.59
N VAL A 320 -4.81 55.48 38.59
CA VAL A 320 -3.58 56.12 38.10
C VAL A 320 -3.21 55.52 36.74
N LYS A 321 -3.37 56.29 35.71
CA LYS A 321 -2.95 55.98 34.35
C LYS A 321 -1.55 56.51 34.08
N THR A 322 -0.90 55.76 33.16
CA THR A 322 0.18 56.23 32.29
C THR A 322 1.58 56.30 32.91
N ALA A 323 2.29 55.16 32.85
CA ALA A 323 3.74 55.13 32.59
C ALA A 323 4.33 53.70 32.41
N THR A 324 3.51 52.64 32.38
CA THR A 324 4.02 51.26 32.38
C THR A 324 3.78 50.44 31.12
N GLU A 325 3.05 50.95 30.13
CA GLU A 325 2.72 50.16 28.93
C GLU A 325 3.86 50.02 27.93
N ASN A 326 4.78 50.97 27.85
CA ASN A 326 5.87 50.88 26.86
C ASN A 326 7.04 49.96 27.27
N HIS A 327 7.19 49.61 28.53
CA HIS A 327 8.22 48.67 28.98
C HIS A 327 7.82 47.21 28.87
N VAL A 328 6.54 46.91 28.99
CA VAL A 328 6.03 45.55 28.90
C VAL A 328 6.08 45.02 27.46
N TYR A 329 5.73 45.87 26.49
CA TYR A 329 5.86 45.49 25.07
C TYR A 329 7.29 45.23 24.62
N SER A 330 8.23 46.00 25.13
CA SER A 330 9.66 45.82 24.85
C SER A 330 10.23 44.50 25.40
N ILE A 331 9.78 44.08 26.58
CA ILE A 331 10.15 42.80 27.19
C ILE A 331 9.52 41.61 26.45
N TRP A 332 8.24 41.72 26.02
CA TRP A 332 7.59 40.68 25.27
C TRP A 332 8.15 40.48 23.86
N ILE A 333 8.54 41.56 23.17
CA ILE A 333 9.22 41.47 21.86
C ILE A 333 10.61 40.85 22.03
N GLY A 334 11.35 41.20 23.06
CA GLY A 334 12.66 40.61 23.36
C GLY A 334 12.53 39.10 23.67
N LEU A 335 11.54 38.72 24.47
CA LEU A 335 11.23 37.31 24.79
C LEU A 335 10.77 36.53 23.55
N PHE A 336 9.97 37.13 22.68
CA PHE A 336 9.52 36.49 21.45
C PHE A 336 10.64 36.27 20.45
N VAL A 337 11.51 37.25 20.29
CA VAL A 337 12.73 37.16 19.44
C VAL A 337 13.72 36.13 20.03
N PHE A 338 13.92 36.13 21.35
CA PHE A 338 14.79 35.15 22.00
C PHE A 338 14.22 33.73 21.91
N LEU A 339 12.89 33.55 22.09
CA LEU A 339 12.21 32.28 21.92
C LEU A 339 12.27 31.80 20.45
N PHE A 340 12.13 32.71 19.48
CA PHE A 340 12.27 32.40 18.06
C PHE A 340 13.68 31.91 17.72
N PHE A 341 14.73 32.58 18.24
CA PHE A 341 16.10 32.11 18.07
C PHE A 341 16.39 30.79 18.79
N LEU A 342 15.79 30.55 19.96
CA LEU A 342 15.86 29.24 20.63
C LEU A 342 15.14 28.13 19.83
N ILE A 343 13.99 28.43 19.23
CA ILE A 343 13.28 27.49 18.36
C ILE A 343 14.10 27.23 17.09
N VAL A 344 14.65 28.26 16.45
CA VAL A 344 15.52 28.10 15.27
C VAL A 344 16.78 27.30 15.61
N ALA A 345 17.40 27.58 16.76
CA ALA A 345 18.55 26.81 17.24
C ALA A 345 18.17 25.37 17.59
N ALA A 346 17.01 25.16 18.23
CA ALA A 346 16.49 23.80 18.53
C ALA A 346 16.11 23.03 17.27
N VAL A 347 15.54 23.69 16.25
CA VAL A 347 15.24 23.06 14.95
C VAL A 347 16.53 22.74 14.20
N SER A 348 17.54 23.61 14.25
CA SER A 348 18.85 23.34 13.66
C SER A 348 19.59 22.20 14.37
N THR A 349 19.59 22.18 15.72
CA THR A 349 20.18 21.07 16.49
C THR A 349 19.36 19.79 16.42
N TYR A 350 18.03 19.88 16.22
CA TYR A 350 17.16 18.72 15.99
C TYR A 350 17.35 18.13 14.59
N SER A 351 17.62 18.97 13.59
CA SER A 351 18.03 18.53 12.24
C SER A 351 19.37 17.79 12.29
N ASP A 352 20.35 18.33 13.03
CA ASP A 352 21.68 17.71 13.19
C ASP A 352 21.63 16.44 14.08
N TYR A 353 20.65 16.32 15.01
CA TYR A 353 20.51 15.16 15.91
C TYR A 353 19.78 13.98 15.25
N ASN A 354 18.84 14.24 14.31
CA ASN A 354 18.20 13.18 13.55
C ASN A 354 19.08 12.60 12.42
N ASP A 355 20.17 13.28 12.06
CA ASP A 355 21.16 12.76 11.10
C ASP A 355 22.12 11.71 11.72
N TYR A 356 22.08 11.47 13.04
CA TYR A 356 23.07 10.61 13.71
C TYR A 356 22.61 9.17 14.03
N GLU A 357 21.33 8.80 13.90
CA GLU A 357 20.85 7.44 14.26
C GLU A 357 20.21 6.60 13.14
N THR A 358 20.17 7.10 11.90
CA THR A 358 19.68 6.29 10.75
C THR A 358 20.76 6.02 9.69
N GLU A 359 22.01 6.33 9.96
CA GLU A 359 23.10 6.27 8.97
C GLU A 359 23.92 4.98 8.98
N SER A 360 23.66 3.99 9.86
CA SER A 360 24.56 2.83 9.94
C SER A 360 24.22 1.65 9.02
N ASP A 361 22.99 1.55 8.44
CA ASP A 361 22.61 0.40 7.60
C ASP A 361 21.95 0.71 6.26
N ILE A 362 21.58 1.95 5.97
CA ILE A 362 21.19 2.36 4.62
C ILE A 362 22.45 2.92 3.95
N GLN A 363 23.19 2.05 3.27
CA GLN A 363 24.27 2.51 2.37
C GLN A 363 23.71 3.60 1.47
N ARG A 364 24.31 4.79 1.51
CA ARG A 364 23.81 6.05 0.92
C ARG A 364 23.40 5.86 -0.54
N ILE A 365 22.12 5.99 -0.84
CA ILE A 365 21.68 6.32 -2.19
C ILE A 365 22.09 7.77 -2.41
N SER A 366 22.96 7.99 -3.41
CA SER A 366 23.47 9.33 -3.67
C SER A 366 22.36 10.25 -4.19
N THR A 367 22.20 11.38 -3.55
CA THR A 367 21.37 12.49 -4.03
C THR A 367 22.18 13.46 -4.91
N LEU A 368 23.42 13.10 -5.24
CA LEU A 368 24.27 13.88 -6.13
C LEU A 368 23.90 13.58 -7.59
N GLN A 369 23.89 14.61 -8.43
CA GLN A 369 23.64 14.45 -9.86
C GLN A 369 24.66 13.51 -10.53
N LYS A 370 25.91 13.49 -10.06
CA LYS A 370 27.04 12.72 -10.61
C LYS A 370 27.61 11.79 -9.56
N VAL A 371 27.48 10.46 -9.77
CA VAL A 371 27.85 9.42 -8.81
C VAL A 371 28.95 8.54 -9.38
N ASP A 372 30.07 8.43 -8.67
CA ASP A 372 31.12 7.45 -8.97
C ASP A 372 30.82 6.10 -8.34
N LEU A 373 30.50 5.09 -9.13
CA LEU A 373 30.31 3.71 -8.69
C LEU A 373 31.58 2.85 -8.77
N GLY A 374 32.74 3.46 -9.10
CA GLY A 374 33.97 2.70 -9.35
C GLY A 374 33.99 2.03 -10.73
N LEU A 375 33.10 2.43 -11.66
CA LEU A 375 32.96 1.91 -13.02
C LEU A 375 33.70 2.79 -14.04
N SER A 376 33.62 2.46 -15.32
CA SER A 376 34.27 3.22 -16.41
C SER A 376 33.74 4.66 -16.54
N VAL A 377 32.47 4.89 -16.21
CA VAL A 377 31.76 6.16 -16.27
C VAL A 377 31.20 6.57 -14.91
N TYR A 378 30.82 7.84 -14.78
CA TYR A 378 29.94 8.29 -13.71
C TYR A 378 28.48 8.07 -14.09
N TRP A 379 27.63 7.69 -13.14
CA TRP A 379 26.21 7.53 -13.32
C TRP A 379 25.44 8.74 -12.75
N ALA A 380 24.35 9.09 -13.40
CA ALA A 380 23.45 10.10 -12.84
C ALA A 380 22.71 9.58 -11.60
N GLY A 381 22.45 10.45 -10.63
CA GLY A 381 21.67 10.11 -9.43
C GLY A 381 20.19 9.88 -9.71
N TRP A 382 19.65 10.43 -10.80
CA TRP A 382 18.24 10.32 -11.21
C TRP A 382 18.05 10.31 -12.73
N ASN A 383 16.84 10.04 -13.19
CA ASN A 383 16.49 9.95 -14.60
C ASN A 383 16.36 11.34 -15.26
N VAL A 384 16.47 11.39 -16.58
CA VAL A 384 16.16 12.62 -17.34
C VAL A 384 14.72 13.05 -17.05
N GLY A 385 14.53 14.33 -16.72
CA GLY A 385 13.24 14.89 -16.34
C GLY A 385 12.82 14.66 -14.88
N ALA A 386 13.62 13.91 -14.08
CA ALA A 386 13.41 13.78 -12.64
C ALA A 386 14.29 14.77 -11.86
N THR A 387 13.94 15.00 -10.59
CA THR A 387 14.66 15.86 -9.64
C THR A 387 15.11 15.13 -8.38
N SER A 388 14.78 13.83 -8.28
CA SER A 388 15.13 12.98 -7.13
C SER A 388 15.41 11.55 -7.60
N PRO A 389 16.15 10.73 -6.81
CA PRO A 389 16.53 9.36 -7.18
C PRO A 389 15.34 8.44 -7.51
N GLU A 390 14.22 8.59 -6.79
CA GLU A 390 12.98 7.82 -6.95
C GLU A 390 12.10 8.33 -8.08
N GLY A 391 12.39 9.50 -8.64
CA GLY A 391 11.63 10.08 -9.74
C GLY A 391 11.75 9.24 -11.01
N PHE A 392 10.60 8.92 -11.63
CA PHE A 392 10.58 8.15 -12.87
C PHE A 392 11.15 8.94 -14.06
N GLY A 393 11.09 10.26 -14.02
CA GLY A 393 11.50 11.14 -15.11
C GLY A 393 10.50 11.13 -16.27
N GLU A 394 11.00 11.55 -17.42
CA GLU A 394 10.24 11.56 -18.66
C GLU A 394 10.51 10.29 -19.46
N TYR A 395 9.59 9.93 -20.38
CA TYR A 395 9.66 8.75 -21.22
C TYR A 395 9.89 9.18 -22.67
N TYR A 396 10.85 8.54 -23.35
CA TYR A 396 11.30 8.89 -24.68
C TYR A 396 11.26 7.68 -25.61
N GLU A 397 10.82 7.88 -26.85
CA GLU A 397 11.07 6.92 -27.93
C GLU A 397 12.56 6.94 -28.29
N TRP A 398 13.12 5.81 -28.72
CA TRP A 398 14.55 5.73 -28.99
C TRP A 398 14.96 6.63 -30.16
N ALA A 399 16.00 7.43 -29.98
CA ALA A 399 16.50 8.44 -30.91
C ALA A 399 15.51 9.59 -31.20
N ASP A 400 14.48 9.79 -30.38
CA ASP A 400 13.58 10.93 -30.47
C ASP A 400 13.69 11.83 -29.25
N ILE A 401 14.23 13.04 -29.46
CA ILE A 401 14.38 14.06 -28.44
C ILE A 401 13.14 14.95 -28.29
N ALA A 402 12.21 14.87 -29.24
CA ALA A 402 11.00 15.69 -29.27
C ALA A 402 9.80 14.92 -28.74
N LYS A 403 9.71 14.67 -27.43
CA LYS A 403 8.58 14.02 -26.73
C LYS A 403 7.45 13.62 -27.69
N SER A 404 7.43 12.38 -28.14
CA SER A 404 6.72 11.84 -29.30
C SER A 404 5.36 12.46 -29.59
N VAL A 405 5.25 13.18 -30.70
CA VAL A 405 3.97 13.61 -31.27
C VAL A 405 3.56 12.56 -32.29
N LYS A 406 2.43 11.87 -32.02
CA LYS A 406 1.79 11.02 -33.04
C LYS A 406 1.62 11.82 -34.34
N ASN A 407 1.99 11.24 -35.47
CA ASN A 407 1.64 11.80 -36.77
C ASN A 407 0.13 11.99 -36.89
N SER A 408 -0.31 12.88 -37.74
CA SER A 408 -1.75 13.18 -37.95
C SER A 408 -2.58 11.96 -38.39
N ASP A 409 -1.94 10.89 -38.86
CA ASP A 409 -2.54 9.60 -39.21
C ASP A 409 -2.49 8.54 -38.11
N GLY A 410 -1.95 8.90 -36.93
CA GLY A 410 -1.81 7.99 -35.78
C GLY A 410 -0.58 7.06 -35.87
N SER A 411 0.25 7.17 -36.87
CA SER A 411 1.51 6.42 -36.99
C SER A 411 2.65 7.08 -36.24
N PHE A 412 3.67 6.28 -35.89
CA PHE A 412 4.89 6.76 -35.24
C PHE A 412 6.03 6.82 -36.28
N THR A 413 6.86 7.85 -36.22
CA THR A 413 8.07 7.93 -37.04
C THR A 413 9.19 7.19 -36.35
N VAL A 414 9.45 5.94 -36.74
CA VAL A 414 10.60 5.17 -36.24
C VAL A 414 11.88 5.63 -36.96
N ARG A 415 12.83 6.16 -36.19
CA ARG A 415 14.13 6.57 -36.74
C ARG A 415 15.05 5.36 -36.90
N MET A 416 15.41 5.00 -38.12
CA MET A 416 16.26 3.86 -38.50
C MET A 416 17.75 4.18 -38.33
N ASN A 417 18.20 4.58 -37.15
CA ASN A 417 19.62 4.78 -36.91
C ASN A 417 20.31 3.43 -36.62
N ARG A 418 21.37 3.11 -37.38
CA ARG A 418 22.14 1.86 -37.30
C ARG A 418 23.41 1.99 -36.46
N TYR A 419 23.72 3.18 -35.97
CA TYR A 419 24.89 3.47 -35.14
C TYR A 419 24.47 3.92 -33.78
N SER A 420 25.39 3.79 -32.80
CA SER A 420 25.18 4.34 -31.49
C SER A 420 24.85 5.83 -31.55
N ILE A 421 23.88 6.25 -30.73
CA ILE A 421 23.44 7.65 -30.66
C ILE A 421 24.11 8.40 -29.49
N ALA A 422 24.95 7.72 -28.69
CA ALA A 422 25.59 8.29 -27.50
C ALA A 422 26.30 9.62 -27.79
N GLY A 423 25.98 10.65 -27.05
CA GLY A 423 26.60 11.97 -27.18
C GLY A 423 26.15 12.80 -28.40
N ASN A 424 25.21 12.32 -29.19
CA ASN A 424 24.67 13.09 -30.34
C ASN A 424 23.43 13.88 -29.95
N PRO A 425 23.49 15.21 -29.79
CA PRO A 425 22.38 16.02 -29.28
C PRO A 425 21.13 16.03 -30.17
N SER A 426 21.22 15.50 -31.39
CA SER A 426 20.06 15.35 -32.30
C SER A 426 19.26 14.06 -32.04
N TYR A 427 19.81 13.11 -31.28
CA TYR A 427 19.23 11.79 -31.07
C TYR A 427 19.33 11.29 -29.62
N ASP A 428 20.30 11.76 -28.85
CA ASP A 428 20.57 11.40 -27.47
C ASP A 428 19.89 12.43 -26.55
N VAL A 429 18.82 12.01 -25.90
CA VAL A 429 18.03 12.89 -25.02
C VAL A 429 18.80 13.37 -23.81
N ALA A 430 19.71 12.56 -23.26
CA ALA A 430 20.52 13.00 -22.11
C ALA A 430 21.51 14.10 -22.52
N THR A 431 22.10 14.01 -23.71
CA THR A 431 22.94 15.06 -24.29
C THR A 431 22.12 16.30 -24.61
N ALA A 432 20.92 16.14 -25.17
CA ALA A 432 20.06 17.26 -25.56
C ALA A 432 19.53 18.04 -24.33
N GLU A 433 19.07 17.35 -23.29
CA GLU A 433 18.44 17.97 -22.13
C GLU A 433 19.44 18.47 -21.08
N TRP A 434 20.53 17.71 -20.83
CA TRP A 434 21.49 18.04 -19.78
C TRP A 434 22.77 18.69 -20.30
N GLY A 435 23.11 18.49 -21.57
CA GLY A 435 24.32 19.06 -22.20
C GLY A 435 25.64 18.57 -21.59
N GLY A 436 26.72 19.27 -21.92
CA GLY A 436 28.06 18.94 -21.42
C GLY A 436 28.52 17.55 -21.84
N SER A 437 29.01 16.76 -20.91
CA SER A 437 29.46 15.37 -21.13
C SER A 437 28.40 14.32 -20.79
N TRP A 438 27.16 14.71 -20.49
CA TRP A 438 26.07 13.79 -20.22
C TRP A 438 25.55 13.18 -21.52
N ARG A 439 25.33 11.87 -21.47
CA ARG A 439 24.83 11.08 -22.58
C ARG A 439 24.04 9.86 -22.11
N MET A 440 23.32 9.22 -23.01
CA MET A 440 22.73 7.90 -22.75
C MET A 440 23.84 6.86 -22.56
N PRO A 441 23.65 5.88 -21.66
CA PRO A 441 24.60 4.77 -21.52
C PRO A 441 24.57 3.87 -22.75
N THR A 442 25.70 3.25 -23.05
CA THR A 442 25.78 2.14 -24.00
C THR A 442 25.32 0.82 -23.36
N GLU A 443 25.08 -0.22 -24.19
CA GLU A 443 24.80 -1.55 -23.67
C GLU A 443 25.97 -2.09 -22.83
N ASP A 444 27.22 -1.87 -23.27
CA ASP A 444 28.42 -2.32 -22.54
C ASP A 444 28.51 -1.69 -21.13
N GLU A 445 28.08 -0.43 -20.97
CA GLU A 445 28.06 0.23 -19.67
C GLU A 445 26.95 -0.32 -18.76
N PHE A 446 25.81 -0.74 -19.31
CA PHE A 446 24.83 -1.52 -18.55
C PHE A 446 25.35 -2.90 -18.15
N ILE A 447 26.07 -3.58 -19.05
CA ILE A 447 26.73 -4.86 -18.76
C ILE A 447 27.78 -4.68 -17.66
N GLU A 448 28.57 -3.59 -17.70
CA GLU A 448 29.52 -3.28 -16.62
C GLU A 448 28.81 -3.03 -15.29
N LEU A 449 27.72 -2.26 -15.30
CA LEU A 449 26.90 -1.98 -14.12
C LEU A 449 26.32 -3.28 -13.51
N ILE A 450 25.80 -4.17 -14.35
CA ILE A 450 25.25 -5.47 -13.95
C ILE A 450 26.34 -6.35 -13.33
N ASN A 451 27.50 -6.45 -13.96
CA ASN A 451 28.52 -7.42 -13.56
C ASN A 451 29.40 -6.97 -12.38
N ARG A 452 29.50 -5.66 -12.12
CA ARG A 452 30.45 -5.09 -11.15
C ARG A 452 29.81 -4.43 -9.93
N CYS A 453 28.49 -4.28 -9.93
CA CYS A 453 27.76 -3.70 -8.80
C CYS A 453 26.89 -4.72 -8.08
N THR A 454 26.58 -4.45 -6.81
CA THR A 454 25.60 -5.22 -6.05
C THR A 454 24.23 -4.63 -6.28
N TRP A 455 23.26 -5.46 -6.66
CA TRP A 455 21.89 -5.10 -6.95
C TRP A 455 20.98 -5.56 -5.82
N THR A 456 20.29 -4.66 -5.15
CA THR A 456 19.37 -4.96 -4.06
C THR A 456 18.01 -4.38 -4.38
N TRP A 457 17.00 -5.24 -4.59
CA TRP A 457 15.63 -4.76 -4.74
C TRP A 457 15.16 -4.12 -3.45
N THR A 458 14.65 -2.89 -3.52
CA THR A 458 14.24 -2.13 -2.33
C THR A 458 13.14 -1.13 -2.69
N CYS A 459 12.55 -0.54 -1.67
CA CYS A 459 11.66 0.62 -1.80
C CYS A 459 12.38 1.85 -1.25
N TYR A 460 12.47 2.91 -2.05
CA TYR A 460 13.05 4.18 -1.66
C TYR A 460 12.00 5.29 -1.83
N ASN A 461 11.67 5.98 -0.73
CA ASN A 461 10.62 7.02 -0.68
C ASN A 461 9.27 6.57 -1.29
N GLY A 462 8.86 5.32 -1.05
CA GLY A 462 7.60 4.76 -1.55
C GLY A 462 7.64 4.25 -2.99
N VAL A 463 8.80 4.22 -3.63
CA VAL A 463 8.99 3.74 -5.00
C VAL A 463 9.85 2.48 -5.00
N SER A 464 9.34 1.40 -5.61
CA SER A 464 10.07 0.15 -5.80
C SER A 464 11.14 0.27 -6.89
N GLY A 465 12.25 -0.42 -6.73
CA GLY A 465 13.34 -0.44 -7.69
C GLY A 465 14.61 -1.11 -7.16
N TYR A 466 15.69 -0.99 -7.90
CA TYR A 466 16.98 -1.49 -7.46
C TYR A 466 17.87 -0.37 -6.89
N LYS A 467 18.37 -0.61 -5.67
CA LYS A 467 19.59 0.04 -5.19
C LYS A 467 20.77 -0.67 -5.83
N VAL A 468 21.55 0.05 -6.60
CA VAL A 468 22.75 -0.45 -7.28
C VAL A 468 23.96 0.15 -6.60
N THR A 469 24.74 -0.68 -5.91
CA THR A 469 25.91 -0.26 -5.10
C THR A 469 27.19 -0.69 -5.77
N GLY A 470 28.06 0.28 -6.05
CA GLY A 470 29.39 0.04 -6.61
C GLY A 470 30.40 -0.50 -5.61
N LEU A 471 31.55 -0.98 -6.10
CA LEU A 471 32.62 -1.53 -5.28
C LEU A 471 33.22 -0.54 -4.27
N ASN A 472 33.04 0.76 -4.48
CA ASN A 472 33.49 1.83 -3.61
C ASN A 472 32.45 2.21 -2.52
N GLY A 473 31.32 1.51 -2.45
CA GLY A 473 30.25 1.73 -1.49
C GLY A 473 29.24 2.81 -1.88
N ASN A 474 29.48 3.59 -2.94
CA ASN A 474 28.50 4.55 -3.45
C ASN A 474 27.36 3.82 -4.18
N GLY A 475 26.16 4.40 -4.15
CA GLY A 475 24.99 3.76 -4.77
C GLY A 475 24.10 4.75 -5.52
N ILE A 476 23.38 4.23 -6.51
CA ILE A 476 22.25 4.88 -7.17
C ILE A 476 20.99 4.07 -6.95
N PHE A 477 19.85 4.70 -7.10
CA PHE A 477 18.56 4.02 -7.12
C PHE A 477 17.97 4.07 -8.53
N LEU A 478 17.61 2.91 -9.08
CA LEU A 478 16.91 2.75 -10.36
C LEU A 478 15.45 2.40 -10.06
N PRO A 479 14.51 3.36 -10.14
CA PRO A 479 13.10 3.08 -9.92
C PRO A 479 12.53 2.12 -10.97
N ALA A 480 11.60 1.26 -10.57
CA ALA A 480 10.81 0.41 -11.47
C ALA A 480 9.80 1.27 -12.23
N ALA A 481 10.32 2.03 -13.19
CA ALA A 481 9.55 3.05 -13.91
C ALA A 481 8.63 2.48 -15.01
N GLY A 482 8.71 1.16 -15.28
CA GLY A 482 7.90 0.54 -16.34
C GLY A 482 8.27 1.04 -17.74
N MET A 483 7.25 1.09 -18.60
CA MET A 483 7.32 1.67 -19.93
C MET A 483 6.03 2.45 -20.20
N ASN A 484 6.05 3.36 -21.15
CA ASN A 484 4.85 4.05 -21.61
C ASN A 484 4.50 3.54 -23.03
N TYR A 485 3.39 2.83 -23.14
CA TYR A 485 2.85 2.36 -24.42
C TYR A 485 1.52 3.05 -24.68
N ASN A 486 1.37 3.72 -25.83
CA ASN A 486 0.16 4.49 -26.19
C ASN A 486 -0.23 5.64 -25.24
N ALA A 487 0.75 6.32 -24.62
CA ALA A 487 0.54 7.42 -23.66
C ALA A 487 -0.24 7.04 -22.39
N THR A 488 -0.35 5.74 -22.08
CA THR A 488 -0.82 5.25 -20.80
C THR A 488 0.37 4.62 -20.07
N PRO A 489 0.75 5.13 -18.87
CA PRO A 489 1.75 4.47 -18.04
C PRO A 489 1.29 3.04 -17.75
N ASP A 490 2.20 2.08 -17.83
CA ASP A 490 1.95 0.72 -17.35
C ASP A 490 1.56 0.81 -15.87
N GLU A 491 0.31 0.42 -15.53
CA GLU A 491 -0.22 0.55 -14.17
C GLU A 491 0.51 -0.38 -13.18
N GLU A 492 1.20 -1.38 -13.69
CA GLU A 492 1.95 -2.34 -12.89
C GLU A 492 3.43 -1.97 -12.73
N ARG A 493 3.83 -0.85 -12.29
CA ARG A 493 5.22 -0.41 -12.01
C ARG A 493 6.10 -1.47 -11.28
N ALA A 494 6.02 -2.72 -11.74
CA ALA A 494 6.69 -3.90 -11.20
C ALA A 494 8.04 -4.18 -11.89
N ASN A 495 8.38 -3.41 -12.94
CA ASN A 495 9.60 -3.58 -13.72
C ASN A 495 10.24 -2.23 -14.07
N GLY A 496 11.53 -2.26 -14.41
CA GLY A 496 12.25 -1.13 -14.96
C GLY A 496 12.73 -1.43 -16.38
N ASN A 497 12.59 -0.44 -17.24
CA ASN A 497 13.10 -0.46 -18.60
C ASN A 497 13.83 0.84 -18.86
N TYR A 498 15.11 0.78 -19.26
CA TYR A 498 15.94 1.97 -19.43
C TYR A 498 16.66 1.91 -20.77
N TRP A 499 16.48 2.91 -21.63
CA TRP A 499 17.16 2.96 -22.90
C TRP A 499 18.69 2.99 -22.77
N SER A 500 19.37 2.19 -23.63
CA SER A 500 20.76 2.44 -23.99
C SER A 500 20.84 3.23 -25.30
N ALA A 501 22.01 3.82 -25.56
CA ALA A 501 22.31 4.47 -26.84
C ALA A 501 22.61 3.49 -27.96
N THR A 502 22.67 2.17 -27.68
CA THR A 502 23.08 1.13 -28.62
C THR A 502 21.88 0.63 -29.46
N PRO A 503 21.93 0.66 -30.78
CA PRO A 503 20.91 0.06 -31.64
C PRO A 503 20.94 -1.47 -31.52
N ASP A 504 19.84 -2.13 -31.84
CA ASP A 504 19.78 -3.57 -32.07
C ASP A 504 20.04 -3.91 -33.55
N ASP A 505 20.36 -5.18 -33.84
CA ASP A 505 20.46 -5.70 -35.18
C ASP A 505 19.13 -5.62 -35.93
N ASP A 506 18.01 -5.77 -35.21
CA ASP A 506 16.66 -5.47 -35.71
C ASP A 506 16.49 -3.95 -35.81
N PRO A 507 16.28 -3.39 -37.03
CA PRO A 507 16.20 -1.95 -37.25
C PRO A 507 15.01 -1.28 -36.50
N TYR A 508 14.03 -2.06 -36.07
CA TYR A 508 12.87 -1.56 -35.30
C TYR A 508 13.10 -1.58 -33.79
N LYS A 509 14.24 -2.14 -33.31
CA LYS A 509 14.57 -2.28 -31.90
C LYS A 509 15.85 -1.54 -31.51
N ALA A 510 16.00 -1.30 -30.24
CA ALA A 510 17.23 -0.82 -29.62
C ALA A 510 17.47 -1.54 -28.29
N ARG A 511 18.71 -1.52 -27.81
CA ARG A 511 19.10 -2.14 -26.55
C ARG A 511 18.60 -1.34 -25.36
N ASN A 512 18.17 -2.04 -24.33
CA ASN A 512 17.74 -1.48 -23.06
C ASN A 512 18.18 -2.35 -21.89
N LEU A 513 18.20 -1.79 -20.70
CA LEU A 513 18.26 -2.53 -19.45
C LEU A 513 16.82 -2.87 -19.02
N PHE A 514 16.54 -4.14 -18.83
CA PHE A 514 15.31 -4.62 -18.22
C PHE A 514 15.58 -5.15 -16.82
N PHE A 515 14.68 -4.90 -15.88
CA PHE A 515 14.69 -5.56 -14.58
C PHE A 515 13.28 -5.69 -13.99
N ASN A 516 13.11 -6.69 -13.14
CA ASN A 516 11.98 -6.88 -12.24
C ASN A 516 12.52 -7.30 -10.86
N ILE A 517 11.65 -7.65 -9.92
CA ILE A 517 12.06 -8.04 -8.56
C ILE A 517 13.02 -9.25 -8.52
N ASN A 518 12.98 -10.14 -9.53
CA ASN A 518 13.75 -11.38 -9.57
C ASN A 518 15.02 -11.31 -10.42
N ASP A 519 14.98 -10.51 -11.51
CA ASP A 519 15.99 -10.53 -12.55
C ASP A 519 16.35 -9.13 -13.05
N TYR A 520 17.58 -8.97 -13.57
CA TYR A 520 18.05 -7.79 -14.27
C TYR A 520 19.06 -8.20 -15.37
N TYR A 521 18.83 -7.78 -16.61
CA TYR A 521 19.65 -8.15 -17.77
C TYR A 521 19.50 -7.15 -18.91
N PRO A 522 20.49 -7.10 -19.86
CA PRO A 522 20.34 -6.37 -21.11
C PRO A 522 19.24 -7.02 -21.97
N TYR A 523 18.38 -6.21 -22.53
CA TYR A 523 17.27 -6.66 -23.37
C TYR A 523 17.16 -5.81 -24.63
N ASN A 524 16.16 -6.03 -25.45
CA ASN A 524 15.81 -5.17 -26.57
C ASN A 524 14.33 -4.81 -26.56
N ALA A 525 14.03 -3.57 -26.91
CA ALA A 525 12.68 -3.03 -26.97
C ALA A 525 12.41 -2.37 -28.33
N TYR A 526 11.15 -2.32 -28.73
CA TYR A 526 10.78 -1.60 -29.95
C TYR A 526 11.03 -0.09 -29.76
N ARG A 527 11.69 0.54 -30.74
CA ARG A 527 12.06 1.96 -30.71
C ARG A 527 10.88 2.92 -30.53
N ALA A 528 9.68 2.48 -30.92
CA ALA A 528 8.42 3.19 -30.75
C ALA A 528 7.86 3.11 -29.31
N TRP A 529 8.48 2.34 -28.41
CA TRP A 529 8.11 2.36 -27.00
C TRP A 529 8.82 3.52 -26.32
N ALA A 530 8.13 4.15 -25.37
CA ALA A 530 8.72 5.23 -24.62
C ALA A 530 9.26 4.71 -23.27
N LEU A 531 10.57 4.79 -23.08
CA LEU A 531 11.27 4.35 -21.86
C LEU A 531 12.03 5.51 -21.21
N PRO A 532 12.24 5.48 -19.88
CA PRO A 532 13.10 6.43 -19.20
C PRO A 532 14.57 6.27 -19.58
N VAL A 533 15.36 7.30 -19.30
CA VAL A 533 16.80 7.33 -19.52
C VAL A 533 17.52 7.66 -18.21
N ARG A 534 18.50 6.83 -17.85
CA ARG A 534 19.47 7.11 -16.79
C ARG A 534 20.79 7.56 -17.40
N PRO A 535 21.15 8.83 -17.31
CA PRO A 535 22.37 9.35 -17.94
C PRO A 535 23.67 8.81 -17.34
N VAL A 536 24.70 8.81 -18.18
CA VAL A 536 26.11 8.63 -17.79
C VAL A 536 26.96 9.81 -18.25
N CYS A 537 28.14 9.92 -17.71
CA CYS A 537 29.10 10.95 -18.08
C CYS A 537 30.51 10.37 -18.00
N ASP A 538 31.35 10.65 -18.98
CA ASP A 538 32.72 10.16 -19.03
C ASP A 538 33.56 10.68 -17.85
N LYS A 539 34.52 9.85 -17.38
CA LYS A 539 35.45 10.17 -16.29
C LYS A 539 36.51 11.18 -16.67
#